data_65779f7fd7e605918565ca6daf15e83f
#
_entry.id   65779f7fd7e605918565ca6daf15e83f
#
_cell.length_a   1.000
_cell.length_b   1.000
_cell.length_c   1.000
_cell.angle_alpha   90.00
_cell.angle_beta   90.00
_cell.angle_gamma   90.00
#
_symmetry.space_group_name_H-M   'P 1'
#
loop_
_entity.id
_entity.type
_entity.pdbx_description
1 polymer ?
#
loop_
_entity_poly.entity_id
_entity_poly.type
_entity_poly.pdbx_seq_one_letter_code
_entity_poly.pdbx_strand_id
1 'polypeptide(L)'
;MYRFNSDYLEGAHPNIIQRLIQTNLMQTAGYGLDPICDSAKNKIRTACNAPDAKVYFMVGGTQTNYTVLDSILKGYEGVLSAETGHVAVHEAGAIEYSGHKVITIPALDGKIAYDRAKDYLEKFYADGSWQHMVRPGAIYISHPSEYGTLYSKAELVALRALCDDYGMRLFLDGARLGYGLASDGSDLTLADIAKLCDVFYIGGTKVGALFGEAVVFSNANLGEAFFTEIKQHGALLAKGRMLGIQFDELFENNLYEKIAKHAVDLAMRIKRELKAKGYEFYNDSYTNQQFPIIAKAKLDSIQDKVILDDWGPYDENGERRLVRITTSWATTEEAVDTLLELL
;
A
#
# COMPACT_ATOMS: atom_id res chain seq x y z
N MET A 1 -9.04 2.14 26.36
CA MET A 1 -8.86 3.14 25.29
C MET A 1 -8.60 2.41 23.99
N TYR A 2 -9.48 2.56 23.01
CA TYR A 2 -9.36 1.96 21.68
C TYR A 2 -8.73 2.96 20.71
N ARG A 3 -8.00 2.44 19.71
CA ARG A 3 -7.29 3.24 18.72
C ARG A 3 -7.75 2.88 17.31
N PHE A 4 -8.22 3.87 16.57
CA PHE A 4 -8.61 3.78 15.17
C PHE A 4 -7.82 4.79 14.31
N ASN A 5 -6.71 5.30 14.81
CA ASN A 5 -5.89 6.30 14.12
C ASN A 5 -4.87 5.67 13.14
N SER A 6 -4.65 4.34 13.21
CA SER A 6 -3.74 3.64 12.30
C SER A 6 -3.98 2.13 12.27
N ASP A 7 -3.46 1.45 11.24
CA ASP A 7 -3.58 0.00 11.01
C ASP A 7 -2.26 -0.77 11.22
N TYR A 8 -1.32 -0.19 11.97
CA TYR A 8 -0.02 -0.82 12.30
C TYR A 8 0.35 -0.64 13.78
N LEU A 9 -0.62 -0.65 14.68
CA LEU A 9 -0.41 -0.39 16.11
C LEU A 9 -0.19 -1.67 16.92
N GLU A 10 -0.67 -2.80 16.45
CA GLU A 10 -0.51 -4.11 17.05
C GLU A 10 0.73 -4.82 16.53
N GLY A 11 1.08 -5.96 17.16
CA GLY A 11 2.15 -6.85 16.70
C GLY A 11 1.73 -7.66 15.48
N ALA A 12 2.17 -8.93 15.41
CA ALA A 12 1.76 -9.82 14.33
C ALA A 12 0.59 -10.71 14.70
N HIS A 13 -0.06 -11.26 13.68
CA HIS A 13 -1.04 -12.33 13.86
C HIS A 13 -0.46 -13.49 14.69
N PRO A 14 -1.22 -14.09 15.61
CA PRO A 14 -0.70 -15.14 16.52
C PRO A 14 0.01 -16.30 15.83
N ASN A 15 -0.46 -16.73 14.66
CA ASN A 15 0.18 -17.79 13.88
C ASN A 15 1.64 -17.44 13.52
N ILE A 16 1.89 -16.18 13.13
CA ILE A 16 3.24 -15.71 12.82
C ILE A 16 4.13 -15.76 14.04
N ILE A 17 3.65 -15.25 15.19
CA ILE A 17 4.39 -15.30 16.47
C ILE A 17 4.73 -16.75 16.84
N GLN A 18 3.76 -17.66 16.73
CA GLN A 18 3.99 -19.07 17.01
C GLN A 18 5.00 -19.69 16.05
N ARG A 19 4.94 -19.37 14.77
CA ARG A 19 5.89 -19.86 13.78
C ARG A 19 7.32 -19.35 14.03
N LEU A 20 7.45 -18.08 14.43
CA LEU A 20 8.72 -17.50 14.86
C LEU A 20 9.32 -18.27 16.04
N ILE A 21 8.52 -18.58 17.08
CA ILE A 21 8.94 -19.37 18.24
C ILE A 21 9.39 -20.79 17.82
N GLN A 22 8.58 -21.49 17.01
CA GLN A 22 8.88 -22.84 16.55
C GLN A 22 10.17 -22.93 15.73
N THR A 23 10.50 -21.90 14.97
CA THR A 23 11.65 -21.86 14.08
C THR A 23 12.87 -21.15 14.65
N ASN A 24 12.79 -20.64 15.90
CA ASN A 24 13.80 -19.77 16.49
C ASN A 24 15.22 -20.38 16.50
N LEU A 25 15.34 -21.67 16.82
CA LEU A 25 16.62 -22.36 16.89
C LEU A 25 17.03 -23.08 15.59
N MET A 26 16.23 -22.96 14.52
CA MET A 26 16.60 -23.53 13.23
C MET A 26 17.81 -22.81 12.65
N GLN A 27 18.79 -23.58 12.17
CA GLN A 27 19.91 -23.06 11.40
C GLN A 27 19.57 -23.14 9.91
N THR A 28 19.57 -22.00 9.24
CA THR A 28 19.24 -21.90 7.81
C THR A 28 20.24 -20.98 7.11
N ALA A 29 20.27 -21.02 5.78
CA ALA A 29 20.97 -20.00 5.00
C ALA A 29 20.45 -18.60 5.36
N GLY A 30 21.32 -17.60 5.30
CA GLY A 30 20.97 -16.21 5.54
C GLY A 30 20.38 -15.50 4.32
N TYR A 31 20.04 -14.23 4.51
CA TYR A 31 19.70 -13.28 3.45
C TYR A 31 18.45 -13.65 2.60
N GLY A 32 17.53 -14.44 3.17
CA GLY A 32 16.32 -14.87 2.47
C GLY A 32 16.54 -15.96 1.40
N LEU A 33 17.68 -16.70 1.52
CA LEU A 33 18.03 -17.82 0.66
C LEU A 33 17.75 -19.18 1.35
N ASP A 34 16.79 -19.19 2.26
CA ASP A 34 16.38 -20.34 3.05
C ASP A 34 15.08 -20.97 2.52
N PRO A 35 14.80 -22.24 2.86
CA PRO A 35 13.62 -22.95 2.35
C PRO A 35 12.28 -22.31 2.77
N ILE A 36 12.22 -21.58 3.88
CA ILE A 36 10.98 -20.92 4.32
C ILE A 36 10.69 -19.71 3.41
N CYS A 37 11.72 -18.91 3.13
CA CYS A 37 11.59 -17.83 2.14
C CYS A 37 11.21 -18.37 0.76
N ASP A 38 11.74 -19.50 0.32
CA ASP A 38 11.39 -20.10 -0.96
C ASP A 38 9.95 -20.60 -0.97
N SER A 39 9.46 -21.18 0.13
CA SER A 39 8.05 -21.54 0.31
C SER A 39 7.14 -20.32 0.19
N ALA A 40 7.44 -19.25 0.92
CA ALA A 40 6.69 -17.99 0.87
C ALA A 40 6.64 -17.40 -0.55
N LYS A 41 7.79 -17.34 -1.24
CA LYS A 41 7.87 -16.85 -2.62
C LYS A 41 7.01 -17.70 -3.57
N ASN A 42 7.00 -19.03 -3.40
CA ASN A 42 6.20 -19.93 -4.23
C ASN A 42 4.70 -19.77 -3.99
N LYS A 43 4.27 -19.60 -2.72
CA LYS A 43 2.86 -19.30 -2.39
C LYS A 43 2.41 -17.98 -3.03
N ILE A 44 3.26 -16.93 -2.97
CA ILE A 44 2.98 -15.64 -3.61
C ILE A 44 2.89 -15.78 -5.13
N ARG A 45 3.84 -16.46 -5.78
CA ARG A 45 3.78 -16.74 -7.23
C ARG A 45 2.50 -17.45 -7.64
N THR A 46 2.08 -18.42 -6.83
CA THR A 46 0.82 -19.17 -7.05
C THR A 46 -0.39 -18.24 -6.93
N ALA A 47 -0.47 -17.42 -5.87
CA ALA A 47 -1.55 -16.47 -5.66
C ALA A 47 -1.63 -15.41 -6.78
N CYS A 48 -0.49 -14.99 -7.31
CA CYS A 48 -0.38 -14.05 -8.41
C CYS A 48 -0.59 -14.70 -9.80
N ASN A 49 -0.69 -16.03 -9.89
CA ASN A 49 -0.66 -16.77 -11.16
C ASN A 49 0.52 -16.35 -12.05
N ALA A 50 1.69 -16.12 -11.44
CA ALA A 50 2.90 -15.62 -12.08
C ALA A 50 4.12 -16.48 -11.69
N PRO A 51 4.28 -17.69 -12.26
CA PRO A 51 5.28 -18.68 -11.85
C PRO A 51 6.72 -18.16 -12.00
N ASP A 52 6.97 -17.30 -12.98
CA ASP A 52 8.29 -16.75 -13.29
C ASP A 52 8.59 -15.42 -12.58
N ALA A 53 7.64 -14.90 -11.78
CA ALA A 53 7.85 -13.64 -11.06
C ALA A 53 9.00 -13.76 -10.06
N LYS A 54 9.82 -12.70 -9.99
CA LYS A 54 10.87 -12.58 -8.97
C LYS A 54 10.27 -11.96 -7.73
N VAL A 55 10.41 -12.63 -6.58
CA VAL A 55 9.85 -12.19 -5.30
C VAL A 55 10.96 -11.91 -4.31
N TYR A 56 10.92 -10.72 -3.69
CA TYR A 56 11.87 -10.29 -2.67
C TYR A 56 11.12 -9.75 -1.45
N PHE A 57 11.75 -9.82 -0.27
CA PHE A 57 11.17 -9.30 0.96
C PHE A 57 11.95 -8.08 1.44
N MET A 58 11.21 -7.02 1.80
CA MET A 58 11.71 -5.75 2.31
C MET A 58 11.15 -5.50 3.72
N VAL A 59 11.72 -4.55 4.46
CA VAL A 59 11.34 -4.34 5.88
C VAL A 59 10.14 -3.42 6.04
N GLY A 60 9.94 -2.47 5.14
CA GLY A 60 8.86 -1.48 5.23
C GLY A 60 8.63 -0.72 3.94
N GLY A 61 7.47 -0.04 3.85
CA GLY A 61 6.98 0.60 2.62
C GLY A 61 7.92 1.63 2.03
N THR A 62 8.38 2.62 2.81
CA THR A 62 9.31 3.66 2.32
C THR A 62 10.60 3.06 1.77
N GLN A 63 11.19 2.08 2.50
CA GLN A 63 12.38 1.37 2.02
C GLN A 63 12.09 0.63 0.70
N THR A 64 10.92 0.04 0.59
CA THR A 64 10.48 -0.65 -0.63
C THR A 64 10.33 0.33 -1.79
N ASN A 65 9.62 1.43 -1.58
CA ASN A 65 9.33 2.41 -2.63
C ASN A 65 10.62 2.99 -3.23
N TYR A 66 11.53 3.46 -2.37
CA TYR A 66 12.74 4.07 -2.89
C TYR A 66 13.71 3.06 -3.52
N THR A 67 13.82 1.83 -2.97
CA THR A 67 14.68 0.79 -3.56
C THR A 67 14.14 0.29 -4.90
N VAL A 68 12.82 0.09 -5.00
CA VAL A 68 12.18 -0.32 -6.26
C VAL A 68 12.33 0.77 -7.31
N LEU A 69 12.02 2.02 -6.98
CA LEU A 69 12.11 3.12 -7.93
C LEU A 69 13.55 3.35 -8.41
N ASP A 70 14.55 3.29 -7.52
CA ASP A 70 15.96 3.38 -7.90
C ASP A 70 16.36 2.24 -8.86
N SER A 71 15.80 1.03 -8.65
CA SER A 71 16.11 -0.15 -9.48
C SER A 71 15.50 -0.12 -10.88
N ILE A 72 14.37 0.56 -11.07
CA ILE A 72 13.64 0.55 -12.35
C ILE A 72 13.79 1.84 -13.16
N LEU A 73 14.32 2.90 -12.54
CA LEU A 73 14.54 4.19 -13.17
C LEU A 73 16.02 4.37 -13.57
N LYS A 74 16.24 5.07 -14.66
CA LYS A 74 17.58 5.53 -15.04
C LYS A 74 17.87 6.86 -14.35
N GLY A 75 19.13 7.18 -14.07
CA GLY A 75 19.53 8.38 -13.33
C GLY A 75 19.02 9.72 -13.87
N TYR A 76 18.45 9.77 -15.07
CA TYR A 76 17.79 10.95 -15.68
C TYR A 76 16.26 10.84 -15.67
N GLU A 77 15.72 9.77 -15.10
CA GLU A 77 14.29 9.51 -15.05
C GLU A 77 13.72 9.83 -13.67
N GLY A 78 12.45 10.21 -13.65
CA GLY A 78 11.64 10.43 -12.47
C GLY A 78 10.34 9.62 -12.53
N VAL A 79 9.59 9.66 -11.45
CA VAL A 79 8.33 8.94 -11.29
C VAL A 79 7.14 9.88 -11.28
N LEU A 80 6.11 9.61 -12.10
CA LEU A 80 4.81 10.27 -12.01
C LEU A 80 4.04 9.71 -10.81
N SER A 81 3.55 10.60 -9.95
CA SER A 81 2.73 10.27 -8.79
C SER A 81 1.54 11.23 -8.69
N ALA A 82 0.43 10.77 -8.10
CA ALA A 82 -0.58 11.71 -7.61
C ALA A 82 0.07 12.68 -6.61
N GLU A 83 -0.35 13.94 -6.60
CA GLU A 83 0.13 14.93 -5.62
C GLU A 83 -0.11 14.51 -4.16
N THR A 84 -1.09 13.63 -3.94
CA THR A 84 -1.41 13.00 -2.65
C THR A 84 -0.74 11.64 -2.44
N GLY A 85 0.02 11.15 -3.41
CA GLY A 85 0.67 9.84 -3.35
C GLY A 85 1.72 9.79 -2.24
N HIS A 86 1.86 8.63 -1.60
CA HIS A 86 2.71 8.45 -0.43
C HIS A 86 4.16 8.90 -0.67
N VAL A 87 4.73 8.59 -1.82
CA VAL A 87 6.10 9.00 -2.21
C VAL A 87 6.25 10.53 -2.34
N ALA A 88 5.15 11.25 -2.58
CA ALA A 88 5.18 12.70 -2.71
C ALA A 88 5.07 13.42 -1.36
N VAL A 89 4.33 12.86 -0.38
CA VAL A 89 3.92 13.60 0.82
C VAL A 89 4.36 12.98 2.15
N HIS A 90 4.69 11.67 2.21
CA HIS A 90 4.90 10.96 3.46
C HIS A 90 6.23 10.19 3.56
N GLU A 91 7.19 10.42 2.66
CA GLU A 91 8.47 9.68 2.65
C GLU A 91 9.70 10.58 2.86
N ALA A 92 9.49 11.81 3.32
CA ALA A 92 10.58 12.74 3.67
C ALA A 92 11.62 12.93 2.53
N GLY A 93 11.19 12.86 1.27
CA GLY A 93 12.07 12.99 0.11
C GLY A 93 12.97 11.76 -0.14
N ALA A 94 12.53 10.56 0.25
CA ALA A 94 13.33 9.35 0.07
C ALA A 94 13.62 9.05 -1.40
N ILE A 95 12.68 9.34 -2.28
CA ILE A 95 12.86 9.13 -3.73
C ILE A 95 13.87 10.12 -4.30
N GLU A 96 13.79 11.39 -3.90
CA GLU A 96 14.75 12.42 -4.29
C GLU A 96 16.15 12.12 -3.72
N TYR A 97 16.22 11.56 -2.52
CA TYR A 97 17.48 11.13 -1.91
C TYR A 97 18.15 10.00 -2.71
N SER A 98 17.42 9.10 -3.38
CA SER A 98 17.97 8.12 -4.30
C SER A 98 18.36 8.71 -5.68
N GLY A 99 18.12 10.00 -5.89
CA GLY A 99 18.50 10.72 -7.12
C GLY A 99 17.40 10.86 -8.15
N HIS A 100 16.16 10.47 -7.83
CA HIS A 100 15.02 10.51 -8.75
C HIS A 100 14.02 11.58 -8.32
N LYS A 101 13.45 12.27 -9.29
CA LYS A 101 12.43 13.28 -9.05
C LYS A 101 11.04 12.64 -8.93
N VAL A 102 10.29 12.99 -7.90
CA VAL A 102 8.85 12.77 -7.88
C VAL A 102 8.17 13.89 -8.70
N ILE A 103 7.51 13.50 -9.78
CA ILE A 103 6.76 14.39 -10.65
C ILE A 103 5.29 14.26 -10.29
N THR A 104 4.76 15.25 -9.58
CA THR A 104 3.38 15.22 -9.12
C THR A 104 2.42 15.74 -10.18
N ILE A 105 1.28 15.06 -10.31
CA ILE A 105 0.14 15.53 -11.10
C ILE A 105 -1.11 15.60 -10.20
N PRO A 106 -2.07 16.52 -10.51
CA PRO A 106 -3.28 16.66 -9.70
C PRO A 106 -4.03 15.34 -9.57
N ALA A 107 -4.37 14.98 -8.34
CA ALA A 107 -5.13 13.77 -8.05
C ALA A 107 -6.63 13.93 -8.39
N LEU A 108 -7.28 12.79 -8.65
CA LEU A 108 -8.74 12.67 -8.62
C LEU A 108 -9.08 11.59 -7.59
N ASP A 109 -9.69 11.98 -6.49
CA ASP A 109 -9.98 11.08 -5.35
C ASP A 109 -8.75 10.30 -4.85
N GLY A 110 -7.59 10.95 -4.81
CA GLY A 110 -6.32 10.34 -4.42
C GLY A 110 -5.67 9.45 -5.49
N LYS A 111 -6.23 9.37 -6.70
CA LYS A 111 -5.72 8.55 -7.81
C LYS A 111 -5.12 9.39 -8.93
N ILE A 112 -4.20 8.81 -9.68
CA ILE A 112 -3.81 9.30 -11.01
C ILE A 112 -4.91 8.92 -11.98
N ALA A 113 -5.58 9.92 -12.57
CA ALA A 113 -6.49 9.70 -13.68
C ALA A 113 -5.72 9.56 -15.00
N TYR A 114 -6.13 8.60 -15.84
CA TYR A 114 -5.52 8.36 -17.16
C TYR A 114 -5.39 9.63 -17.99
N ASP A 115 -6.48 10.41 -18.12
CA ASP A 115 -6.49 11.62 -18.96
C ASP A 115 -5.49 12.68 -18.45
N ARG A 116 -5.32 12.81 -17.15
CA ARG A 116 -4.35 13.75 -16.55
C ARG A 116 -2.91 13.31 -16.78
N ALA A 117 -2.64 12.00 -16.62
CA ALA A 117 -1.31 11.45 -16.90
C ALA A 117 -0.97 11.59 -18.38
N LYS A 118 -1.91 11.29 -19.28
CA LYS A 118 -1.76 11.42 -20.73
C LYS A 118 -1.51 12.88 -21.13
N ASP A 119 -2.34 13.81 -20.66
CA ASP A 119 -2.18 15.25 -20.94
C ASP A 119 -0.80 15.77 -20.49
N TYR A 120 -0.33 15.33 -19.31
CA TYR A 120 1.01 15.66 -18.83
C TYR A 120 2.09 15.14 -19.80
N LEU A 121 2.02 13.89 -20.22
CA LEU A 121 3.01 13.26 -21.12
C LEU A 121 3.00 13.89 -22.52
N GLU A 122 1.81 14.16 -23.06
CA GLU A 122 1.67 14.83 -24.37
C GLU A 122 2.30 16.23 -24.32
N LYS A 123 2.05 17.03 -23.29
CA LYS A 123 2.65 18.34 -23.09
C LYS A 123 4.17 18.25 -22.89
N PHE A 124 4.63 17.28 -22.10
CA PHE A 124 6.04 17.06 -21.85
C PHE A 124 6.80 16.79 -23.13
N TYR A 125 6.35 15.87 -23.97
CA TYR A 125 7.03 15.51 -25.22
C TYR A 125 6.79 16.48 -26.36
N ALA A 126 5.79 17.35 -26.31
CA ALA A 126 5.57 18.45 -27.25
C ALA A 126 6.51 19.65 -26.98
N ASP A 127 7.11 19.73 -25.79
CA ASP A 127 8.07 20.80 -25.48
C ASP A 127 9.37 20.57 -26.25
N GLY A 128 9.82 21.58 -27.02
CA GLY A 128 11.04 21.49 -27.83
C GLY A 128 12.33 21.28 -27.02
N SER A 129 12.27 21.48 -25.70
CA SER A 129 13.38 21.32 -24.76
C SER A 129 13.22 20.14 -23.80
N TRP A 130 12.29 19.21 -24.05
CA TRP A 130 12.02 18.09 -23.17
C TRP A 130 13.26 17.25 -22.79
N GLN A 131 14.26 17.21 -23.68
CA GLN A 131 15.53 16.50 -23.44
C GLN A 131 16.39 17.12 -22.32
N HIS A 132 16.09 18.37 -21.91
CA HIS A 132 16.74 19.04 -20.79
C HIS A 132 15.99 18.82 -19.46
N MET A 133 14.84 18.18 -19.49
CA MET A 133 13.99 17.95 -18.32
C MET A 133 14.14 16.53 -17.79
N VAL A 134 13.77 16.30 -16.51
CA VAL A 134 13.69 14.95 -15.96
C VAL A 134 12.60 14.18 -16.69
N ARG A 135 12.99 13.08 -17.32
CA ARG A 135 12.10 12.26 -18.15
C ARG A 135 11.21 11.38 -17.25
N PRO A 136 9.88 11.35 -17.48
CA PRO A 136 9.03 10.36 -16.84
C PRO A 136 9.45 8.93 -17.24
N GLY A 137 9.80 8.08 -16.23
CA GLY A 137 10.24 6.70 -16.44
C GLY A 137 9.31 5.67 -15.84
N ALA A 138 8.49 6.09 -14.86
CA ALA A 138 7.49 5.21 -14.23
C ALA A 138 6.24 6.01 -13.84
N ILE A 139 5.11 5.29 -13.72
CA ILE A 139 3.92 5.72 -12.98
C ILE A 139 3.89 4.93 -11.68
N TYR A 140 3.79 5.65 -10.56
CA TYR A 140 3.56 5.10 -9.22
C TYR A 140 2.12 5.33 -8.82
N ILE A 141 1.47 4.28 -8.33
CA ILE A 141 0.12 4.34 -7.78
C ILE A 141 0.06 3.60 -6.44
N SER A 142 -0.71 4.12 -5.48
CA SER A 142 -1.09 3.40 -4.27
C SER A 142 -2.42 2.70 -4.47
N HIS A 143 -2.52 1.41 -4.10
CA HIS A 143 -3.78 0.67 -4.17
C HIS A 143 -4.03 -0.16 -2.91
N PRO A 144 -5.05 0.21 -2.11
CA PRO A 144 -5.90 1.43 -2.18
C PRO A 144 -5.10 2.72 -2.10
N SER A 145 -5.67 3.82 -2.60
CA SER A 145 -5.08 5.15 -2.43
C SER A 145 -5.06 5.57 -0.95
N GLU A 146 -4.39 6.65 -0.63
CA GLU A 146 -4.32 7.23 0.71
C GLU A 146 -5.70 7.65 1.25
N TYR A 147 -6.64 7.89 0.34
CA TYR A 147 -8.05 8.19 0.64
C TYR A 147 -8.97 6.96 0.64
N GLY A 148 -8.40 5.74 0.60
CA GLY A 148 -9.16 4.49 0.60
C GLY A 148 -9.97 4.25 -0.69
N THR A 149 -9.67 4.94 -1.78
CA THR A 149 -10.28 4.70 -3.09
C THR A 149 -9.56 3.58 -3.83
N LEU A 150 -10.28 2.91 -4.72
CA LEU A 150 -9.80 1.76 -5.46
C LEU A 150 -9.61 2.13 -6.94
N TYR A 151 -8.51 1.65 -7.53
CA TYR A 151 -8.42 1.57 -8.98
C TYR A 151 -9.26 0.39 -9.46
N SER A 152 -10.11 0.61 -10.45
CA SER A 152 -10.78 -0.48 -11.17
C SER A 152 -9.80 -1.16 -12.13
N LYS A 153 -10.14 -2.37 -12.56
CA LYS A 153 -9.38 -3.10 -13.58
C LYS A 153 -9.27 -2.30 -14.90
N ALA A 154 -10.34 -1.60 -15.27
CA ALA A 154 -10.33 -0.75 -16.47
C ALA A 154 -9.34 0.42 -16.34
N GLU A 155 -9.28 1.08 -15.18
CA GLU A 155 -8.29 2.15 -14.92
C GLU A 155 -6.86 1.62 -14.98
N LEU A 156 -6.58 0.44 -14.38
CA LEU A 156 -5.24 -0.16 -14.44
C LEU A 156 -4.85 -0.57 -15.87
N VAL A 157 -5.79 -1.11 -16.65
CA VAL A 157 -5.56 -1.44 -18.08
C VAL A 157 -5.21 -0.17 -18.86
N ALA A 158 -5.91 0.94 -18.62
CA ALA A 158 -5.63 2.21 -19.29
C ALA A 158 -4.24 2.76 -18.91
N LEU A 159 -3.88 2.73 -17.61
CA LEU A 159 -2.55 3.16 -17.15
C LEU A 159 -1.44 2.25 -17.68
N ARG A 160 -1.69 0.93 -17.76
CA ARG A 160 -0.73 -0.01 -18.36
C ARG A 160 -0.48 0.33 -19.84
N ALA A 161 -1.56 0.53 -20.63
CA ALA A 161 -1.44 0.92 -22.03
C ALA A 161 -0.68 2.24 -22.19
N LEU A 162 -0.96 3.23 -21.34
CA LEU A 162 -0.22 4.50 -21.35
C LEU A 162 1.27 4.29 -21.07
N CYS A 163 1.60 3.45 -20.09
CA CYS A 163 3.00 3.12 -19.81
C CYS A 163 3.68 2.43 -20.99
N ASP A 164 2.98 1.53 -21.70
CA ASP A 164 3.50 0.84 -22.87
C ASP A 164 3.77 1.82 -24.02
N ASP A 165 2.83 2.75 -24.29
CA ASP A 165 2.95 3.77 -25.35
C ASP A 165 4.18 4.68 -25.15
N TYR A 166 4.54 4.99 -23.91
CA TYR A 166 5.66 5.87 -23.56
C TYR A 166 6.93 5.14 -23.09
N GLY A 167 6.93 3.81 -23.05
CA GLY A 167 8.06 3.00 -22.60
C GLY A 167 8.36 3.16 -21.09
N MET A 168 7.34 3.45 -20.29
CA MET A 168 7.41 3.65 -18.85
C MET A 168 7.09 2.35 -18.09
N ARG A 169 7.38 2.34 -16.78
CA ARG A 169 7.02 1.25 -15.87
C ARG A 169 5.76 1.60 -15.07
N LEU A 170 4.94 0.60 -14.76
CA LEU A 170 3.83 0.74 -13.83
C LEU A 170 4.20 0.06 -12.51
N PHE A 171 4.35 0.86 -11.46
CA PHE A 171 4.64 0.40 -10.11
C PHE A 171 3.44 0.62 -9.19
N LEU A 172 2.96 -0.45 -8.53
CA LEU A 172 1.86 -0.39 -7.58
C LEU A 172 2.37 -0.58 -6.15
N ASP A 173 2.19 0.47 -5.35
CA ASP A 173 2.32 0.45 -3.90
C ASP A 173 1.11 -0.26 -3.29
N GLY A 174 1.36 -1.42 -2.72
CA GLY A 174 0.35 -2.28 -2.11
C GLY A 174 0.42 -2.32 -0.60
N ALA A 175 0.82 -1.22 0.09
CA ALA A 175 0.92 -1.17 1.56
C ALA A 175 -0.36 -1.65 2.26
N ARG A 176 -1.52 -1.43 1.65
CA ARG A 176 -2.85 -1.88 2.10
C ARG A 176 -3.53 -2.82 1.10
N LEU A 177 -2.77 -3.48 0.26
CA LEU A 177 -3.30 -4.28 -0.85
C LEU A 177 -4.32 -5.33 -0.40
N GLY A 178 -4.08 -6.00 0.71
CA GLY A 178 -5.02 -6.98 1.26
C GLY A 178 -6.40 -6.38 1.51
N TYR A 179 -6.48 -5.18 2.08
CA TYR A 179 -7.74 -4.49 2.34
C TYR A 179 -8.44 -4.05 1.04
N GLY A 180 -7.67 -3.63 0.04
CA GLY A 180 -8.22 -3.32 -1.28
C GLY A 180 -8.84 -4.53 -1.96
N LEU A 181 -8.11 -5.65 -1.99
CA LEU A 181 -8.57 -6.89 -2.62
C LEU A 181 -9.77 -7.54 -1.89
N ALA A 182 -9.83 -7.40 -0.55
CA ALA A 182 -10.93 -7.93 0.26
C ALA A 182 -12.20 -7.06 0.23
N SER A 183 -12.12 -5.89 -0.40
CA SER A 183 -13.25 -4.96 -0.55
C SER A 183 -14.28 -5.47 -1.57
N ASP A 184 -15.56 -5.38 -1.23
CA ASP A 184 -16.66 -5.68 -2.17
C ASP A 184 -16.71 -4.70 -3.36
N GLY A 185 -16.00 -3.57 -3.28
CA GLY A 185 -15.85 -2.60 -4.37
C GLY A 185 -14.70 -2.91 -5.33
N SER A 186 -13.91 -3.96 -5.09
CA SER A 186 -12.79 -4.35 -5.94
C SER A 186 -13.21 -5.31 -7.04
N ASP A 187 -12.75 -5.06 -8.26
CA ASP A 187 -12.84 -5.96 -9.41
C ASP A 187 -11.47 -6.56 -9.80
N LEU A 188 -10.49 -6.43 -8.90
CA LEU A 188 -9.10 -6.87 -9.10
C LEU A 188 -8.77 -8.11 -8.26
N THR A 189 -7.91 -8.94 -8.81
CA THR A 189 -7.22 -10.04 -8.12
C THR A 189 -5.72 -9.81 -8.11
N LEU A 190 -4.96 -10.54 -7.28
CA LEU A 190 -3.49 -10.54 -7.34
C LEU A 190 -2.97 -10.92 -8.74
N ALA A 191 -3.64 -11.84 -9.42
CA ALA A 191 -3.28 -12.24 -10.78
C ALA A 191 -3.50 -11.10 -11.80
N ASP A 192 -4.55 -10.28 -11.64
CA ASP A 192 -4.76 -9.11 -12.47
C ASP A 192 -3.67 -8.07 -12.27
N ILE A 193 -3.31 -7.80 -11.02
CA ILE A 193 -2.25 -6.85 -10.67
C ILE A 193 -0.90 -7.33 -11.23
N ALA A 194 -0.56 -8.61 -11.05
CA ALA A 194 0.65 -9.19 -11.59
C ALA A 194 0.72 -9.13 -13.12
N LYS A 195 -0.43 -9.19 -13.79
CA LYS A 195 -0.50 -9.07 -15.25
C LYS A 195 -0.34 -7.62 -15.75
N LEU A 196 -0.82 -6.66 -14.97
CA LEU A 196 -0.92 -5.25 -15.40
C LEU A 196 0.25 -4.39 -14.92
N CYS A 197 0.89 -4.73 -13.80
CA CYS A 197 2.01 -3.97 -13.26
C CYS A 197 3.35 -4.62 -13.61
N ASP A 198 4.38 -3.81 -13.86
CA ASP A 198 5.76 -4.31 -14.02
C ASP A 198 6.34 -4.78 -12.69
N VAL A 199 6.01 -4.06 -11.64
CA VAL A 199 6.39 -4.35 -10.26
C VAL A 199 5.29 -3.87 -9.32
N PHE A 200 5.07 -4.59 -8.23
CA PHE A 200 4.19 -4.19 -7.15
C PHE A 200 4.68 -4.79 -5.84
N TYR A 201 4.17 -4.33 -4.72
CA TYR A 201 4.39 -5.06 -3.50
C TYR A 201 3.11 -5.39 -2.75
N ILE A 202 3.16 -6.48 -1.99
CA ILE A 202 2.10 -6.96 -1.12
C ILE A 202 2.46 -6.55 0.30
N GLY A 203 1.70 -5.63 0.87
CA GLY A 203 1.93 -5.11 2.20
C GLY A 203 1.66 -6.14 3.28
N GLY A 204 2.66 -6.41 4.12
CA GLY A 204 2.52 -7.25 5.31
C GLY A 204 2.37 -6.42 6.59
N THR A 205 3.13 -5.34 6.71
CA THR A 205 3.20 -4.50 7.92
C THR A 205 1.83 -4.09 8.45
N LYS A 206 0.89 -3.73 7.57
CA LYS A 206 -0.47 -3.32 7.95
C LYS A 206 -1.47 -4.46 7.97
N VAL A 207 -1.11 -5.62 7.40
CA VAL A 207 -2.02 -6.76 7.21
C VAL A 207 -1.47 -7.99 7.94
N GLY A 208 -1.26 -7.86 9.24
CA GLY A 208 -0.99 -8.97 10.15
C GLY A 208 0.47 -9.38 10.32
N ALA A 209 1.44 -8.80 9.62
CA ALA A 209 2.86 -9.03 9.87
C ALA A 209 3.39 -8.12 10.99
N LEU A 210 4.52 -8.49 11.63
CA LEU A 210 5.27 -7.59 12.49
C LEU A 210 5.86 -6.42 11.70
N PHE A 211 6.35 -6.74 10.53
CA PHE A 211 6.96 -5.82 9.55
C PHE A 211 7.15 -6.57 8.23
N GLY A 212 7.24 -5.83 7.16
CA GLY A 212 7.69 -6.37 5.88
C GLY A 212 6.69 -6.23 4.75
N GLU A 213 7.27 -6.21 3.56
CA GLU A 213 6.59 -6.08 2.28
C GLU A 213 7.17 -7.13 1.33
N ALA A 214 6.31 -7.78 0.53
CA ALA A 214 6.76 -8.71 -0.51
C ALA A 214 6.72 -8.01 -1.87
N VAL A 215 7.89 -7.68 -2.42
CA VAL A 215 8.04 -7.09 -3.75
C VAL A 215 7.95 -8.17 -4.81
N VAL A 216 7.12 -7.96 -5.80
CA VAL A 216 6.89 -8.88 -6.92
C VAL A 216 7.21 -8.16 -8.23
N PHE A 217 8.27 -8.59 -8.89
CA PHE A 217 8.57 -8.19 -10.27
C PHE A 217 7.88 -9.17 -11.22
N SER A 218 6.81 -8.71 -11.84
CA SER A 218 6.05 -9.48 -12.81
C SER A 218 6.68 -9.42 -14.20
N ASN A 219 7.35 -8.31 -14.52
CA ASN A 219 8.11 -8.15 -15.74
C ASN A 219 9.45 -8.90 -15.61
N ALA A 220 9.63 -9.96 -16.41
CA ALA A 220 10.81 -10.82 -16.37
C ALA A 220 12.13 -10.09 -16.67
N ASN A 221 12.07 -8.94 -17.35
CA ASN A 221 13.24 -8.12 -17.69
C ASN A 221 13.68 -7.18 -16.56
N LEU A 222 12.94 -7.15 -15.46
CA LEU A 222 13.26 -6.32 -14.30
C LEU A 222 13.68 -7.17 -13.10
N GLY A 223 14.28 -6.52 -12.10
CA GLY A 223 14.63 -7.13 -10.82
C GLY A 223 15.75 -8.18 -10.85
N GLU A 224 16.54 -8.27 -11.93
CA GLU A 224 17.69 -9.22 -11.98
C GLU A 224 18.78 -8.84 -10.96
N ALA A 225 19.11 -7.56 -10.89
CA ALA A 225 20.09 -7.03 -9.96
C ALA A 225 19.50 -6.65 -8.59
N PHE A 226 18.20 -6.80 -8.38
CA PHE A 226 17.50 -6.24 -7.21
C PHE A 226 18.04 -6.75 -5.87
N PHE A 227 18.51 -7.99 -5.80
CA PHE A 227 19.18 -8.50 -4.60
C PHE A 227 20.43 -7.67 -4.23
N THR A 228 21.21 -7.26 -5.23
CA THR A 228 22.39 -6.41 -5.04
C THR A 228 21.99 -5.00 -4.61
N GLU A 229 20.92 -4.47 -5.20
CA GLU A 229 20.36 -3.15 -4.88
C GLU A 229 19.81 -3.11 -3.45
N ILE A 230 19.06 -4.15 -3.02
CA ILE A 230 18.66 -4.30 -1.61
C ILE A 230 19.88 -4.27 -0.68
N LYS A 231 20.96 -4.94 -1.06
CA LYS A 231 22.19 -4.95 -0.27
C LYS A 231 22.86 -3.57 -0.22
N GLN A 232 22.93 -2.88 -1.35
CA GLN A 232 23.51 -1.54 -1.48
C GLN A 232 22.77 -0.53 -0.61
N HIS A 233 21.43 -0.61 -0.59
CA HIS A 233 20.55 0.24 0.21
C HIS A 233 20.51 -0.14 1.71
N GLY A 234 21.32 -1.12 2.15
CA GLY A 234 21.35 -1.57 3.55
C GLY A 234 20.09 -2.31 4.00
N ALA A 235 19.25 -2.72 3.06
CA ALA A 235 17.93 -3.30 3.28
C ALA A 235 17.94 -4.84 3.38
N LEU A 236 19.10 -5.49 3.13
CA LEU A 236 19.22 -6.94 3.10
C LEU A 236 19.52 -7.49 4.50
N LEU A 237 18.52 -8.09 5.13
CA LEU A 237 18.66 -8.66 6.46
C LEU A 237 19.46 -9.96 6.44
N ALA A 238 20.50 -10.08 7.30
CA ALA A 238 21.23 -11.33 7.49
C ALA A 238 20.31 -12.49 7.92
N LYS A 239 19.31 -12.21 8.78
CA LYS A 239 18.28 -13.16 9.18
C LYS A 239 17.01 -12.97 8.33
N GLY A 240 17.15 -12.97 7.00
CA GLY A 240 16.07 -12.72 6.05
C GLY A 240 14.86 -13.65 6.18
N ARG A 241 15.06 -14.86 6.73
CA ARG A 241 13.96 -15.79 7.05
C ARG A 241 12.88 -15.17 7.93
N MET A 242 13.21 -14.14 8.74
CA MET A 242 12.21 -13.45 9.57
C MET A 242 11.11 -12.81 8.75
N LEU A 243 11.44 -12.30 7.57
CA LEU A 243 10.45 -11.82 6.58
C LEU A 243 9.71 -12.99 5.93
N GLY A 244 10.45 -14.01 5.47
CA GLY A 244 9.88 -15.19 4.81
C GLY A 244 8.84 -15.91 5.66
N ILE A 245 9.13 -16.13 6.97
CA ILE A 245 8.20 -16.76 7.91
C ILE A 245 6.86 -16.05 7.95
N GLN A 246 6.85 -14.72 7.95
CA GLN A 246 5.64 -13.92 8.03
C GLN A 246 4.77 -14.09 6.78
N PHE A 247 5.38 -13.99 5.61
CA PHE A 247 4.66 -14.20 4.34
C PHE A 247 4.29 -15.66 4.09
N ASP A 248 5.10 -16.62 4.56
CA ASP A 248 4.77 -18.04 4.49
C ASP A 248 3.46 -18.35 5.24
N GLU A 249 3.30 -17.77 6.44
CA GLU A 249 2.08 -17.91 7.25
C GLU A 249 0.90 -17.09 6.68
N LEU A 250 1.13 -15.86 6.23
CA LEU A 250 0.07 -15.03 5.66
C LEU A 250 -0.56 -15.66 4.42
N PHE A 251 0.24 -16.35 3.60
CA PHE A 251 -0.25 -17.06 2.40
C PHE A 251 -0.62 -18.53 2.66
N GLU A 252 -0.61 -18.99 3.92
CA GLU A 252 -1.11 -20.29 4.30
C GLU A 252 -2.62 -20.21 4.58
N ASN A 253 -3.39 -21.15 4.01
CA ASN A 253 -4.83 -21.27 4.25
C ASN A 253 -5.64 -19.97 4.04
N ASN A 254 -5.22 -19.11 3.12
CA ASN A 254 -5.83 -17.81 2.81
C ASN A 254 -5.91 -16.86 4.02
N LEU A 255 -4.94 -16.92 4.94
CA LEU A 255 -4.95 -16.09 6.14
C LEU A 255 -4.94 -14.61 5.78
N TYR A 256 -4.11 -14.18 4.81
CA TYR A 256 -3.99 -12.79 4.37
C TYR A 256 -5.35 -12.19 3.96
N GLU A 257 -6.11 -12.92 3.15
CA GLU A 257 -7.44 -12.52 2.71
C GLU A 257 -8.44 -12.47 3.88
N LYS A 258 -8.45 -13.50 4.73
CA LYS A 258 -9.38 -13.60 5.87
C LYS A 258 -9.24 -12.43 6.85
N ILE A 259 -8.01 -12.11 7.24
CA ILE A 259 -7.76 -11.02 8.20
C ILE A 259 -7.97 -9.63 7.58
N ALA A 260 -7.72 -9.50 6.27
CA ALA A 260 -8.04 -8.30 5.53
C ALA A 260 -9.56 -8.08 5.43
N LYS A 261 -10.31 -9.14 5.09
CA LYS A 261 -11.79 -9.10 5.02
C LYS A 261 -12.41 -8.72 6.36
N HIS A 262 -11.92 -9.28 7.48
CA HIS A 262 -12.35 -8.91 8.81
C HIS A 262 -12.24 -7.39 9.06
N ALA A 263 -11.11 -6.79 8.76
CA ALA A 263 -10.92 -5.35 8.93
C ALA A 263 -11.86 -4.52 8.04
N VAL A 264 -12.02 -4.92 6.78
CA VAL A 264 -12.91 -4.24 5.83
C VAL A 264 -14.37 -4.33 6.29
N ASP A 265 -14.82 -5.51 6.74
CA ASP A 265 -16.20 -5.71 7.21
C ASP A 265 -16.53 -4.80 8.40
N LEU A 266 -15.59 -4.66 9.36
CA LEU A 266 -15.72 -3.75 10.48
C LEU A 266 -15.76 -2.28 10.05
N ALA A 267 -14.91 -1.88 9.10
CA ALA A 267 -14.94 -0.52 8.54
C ALA A 267 -16.26 -0.22 7.83
N MET A 268 -16.77 -1.17 7.05
CA MET A 268 -18.06 -1.03 6.36
C MET A 268 -19.25 -1.01 7.33
N ARG A 269 -19.15 -1.72 8.46
CA ARG A 269 -20.11 -1.59 9.56
C ARG A 269 -20.09 -0.18 10.14
N ILE A 270 -18.91 0.35 10.48
CA ILE A 270 -18.74 1.74 10.96
C ILE A 270 -19.35 2.73 9.99
N LYS A 271 -19.02 2.64 8.70
CA LYS A 271 -19.55 3.51 7.66
C LYS A 271 -21.07 3.49 7.60
N ARG A 272 -21.68 2.30 7.55
CA ARG A 272 -23.13 2.12 7.48
C ARG A 272 -23.84 2.75 8.67
N GLU A 273 -23.35 2.50 9.89
CA GLU A 273 -23.98 2.96 11.12
C GLU A 273 -23.81 4.48 11.31
N LEU A 274 -22.63 5.03 10.97
CA LEU A 274 -22.44 6.49 11.00
C LEU A 274 -23.28 7.21 9.94
N LYS A 275 -23.43 6.66 8.73
CA LYS A 275 -24.36 7.20 7.72
C LYS A 275 -25.80 7.18 8.24
N ALA A 276 -26.24 6.13 8.93
CA ALA A 276 -27.57 6.04 9.53
C ALA A 276 -27.78 7.07 10.66
N LYS A 277 -26.72 7.47 11.36
CA LYS A 277 -26.73 8.56 12.36
C LYS A 277 -26.62 9.96 11.76
N GLY A 278 -26.55 10.07 10.42
CA GLY A 278 -26.50 11.36 9.70
C GLY A 278 -25.09 11.96 9.52
N TYR A 279 -24.03 11.21 9.79
CA TYR A 279 -22.66 11.68 9.51
C TYR A 279 -22.41 11.79 8.00
N GLU A 280 -21.83 12.91 7.59
CA GLU A 280 -21.31 13.12 6.23
C GLU A 280 -19.94 12.44 6.09
N PHE A 281 -19.62 11.98 4.89
CA PHE A 281 -18.32 11.41 4.57
C PHE A 281 -17.64 12.21 3.45
N TYR A 282 -16.34 12.41 3.57
CA TYR A 282 -15.53 13.11 2.58
C TYR A 282 -15.54 12.39 1.22
N ASN A 283 -15.48 11.07 1.25
CA ASN A 283 -15.52 10.22 0.06
C ASN A 283 -16.25 8.89 0.35
N ASP A 284 -16.39 8.07 -0.66
CA ASP A 284 -17.07 6.77 -0.55
C ASP A 284 -16.07 5.60 -0.54
N SER A 285 -15.18 5.56 0.48
CA SER A 285 -14.22 4.47 0.64
C SER A 285 -14.92 3.12 0.90
N TYR A 286 -14.39 2.05 0.29
CA TYR A 286 -14.80 0.66 0.49
C TYR A 286 -13.75 -0.18 1.21
N THR A 287 -12.73 0.46 1.81
CA THR A 287 -11.60 -0.20 2.44
C THR A 287 -11.65 -0.12 3.97
N ASN A 288 -10.58 -0.53 4.64
CA ASN A 288 -10.42 -0.41 6.09
C ASN A 288 -10.30 1.04 6.59
N GLN A 289 -10.23 2.03 5.70
CA GLN A 289 -10.14 3.45 6.04
C GLN A 289 -11.45 4.16 5.69
N GLN A 290 -12.06 4.87 6.67
CA GLN A 290 -13.28 5.63 6.51
C GLN A 290 -13.05 7.09 6.88
N PHE A 291 -13.71 8.03 6.18
CA PHE A 291 -13.41 9.47 6.26
C PHE A 291 -14.66 10.29 6.63
N PRO A 292 -15.23 10.11 7.83
CA PRO A 292 -16.37 10.92 8.28
C PRO A 292 -15.95 12.36 8.61
N ILE A 293 -16.91 13.28 8.48
CA ILE A 293 -16.82 14.65 8.96
C ILE A 293 -17.44 14.71 10.35
N ILE A 294 -16.64 15.05 11.36
CA ILE A 294 -17.06 15.01 12.77
C ILE A 294 -16.89 16.39 13.40
N ALA A 295 -17.87 16.81 14.22
CA ALA A 295 -17.77 18.06 14.97
C ALA A 295 -16.59 18.01 15.95
N LYS A 296 -15.79 19.08 16.01
CA LYS A 296 -14.62 19.18 16.91
C LYS A 296 -14.99 18.91 18.37
N ALA A 297 -16.07 19.51 18.85
CA ALA A 297 -16.56 19.29 20.21
C ALA A 297 -16.86 17.83 20.52
N LYS A 298 -17.33 17.06 19.51
CA LYS A 298 -17.57 15.62 19.63
C LYS A 298 -16.25 14.85 19.76
N LEU A 299 -15.25 15.16 18.93
CA LEU A 299 -13.92 14.56 19.04
C LEU A 299 -13.29 14.81 20.39
N ASP A 300 -13.32 16.06 20.85
CA ASP A 300 -12.78 16.44 22.16
C ASP A 300 -13.45 15.69 23.32
N SER A 301 -14.74 15.34 23.19
CA SER A 301 -15.51 14.63 24.21
C SER A 301 -15.22 13.14 24.32
N ILE A 302 -14.63 12.52 23.28
CA ILE A 302 -14.40 11.06 23.23
C ILE A 302 -12.93 10.66 23.31
N GLN A 303 -11.99 11.62 23.21
CA GLN A 303 -10.55 11.35 23.10
C GLN A 303 -9.94 10.53 24.24
N ASP A 304 -10.56 10.54 25.43
CA ASP A 304 -10.13 9.73 26.57
C ASP A 304 -10.50 8.24 26.44
N LYS A 305 -11.41 7.91 25.52
CA LYS A 305 -11.91 6.55 25.30
C LYS A 305 -11.47 5.98 23.95
N VAL A 306 -11.49 6.82 22.90
CA VAL A 306 -11.17 6.43 21.54
C VAL A 306 -10.26 7.47 20.89
N ILE A 307 -9.20 7.01 20.23
CA ILE A 307 -8.29 7.86 19.46
C ILE A 307 -8.57 7.66 17.97
N LEU A 308 -8.90 8.76 17.29
CA LEU A 308 -9.10 8.86 15.85
C LEU A 308 -7.98 9.70 15.23
N ASP A 309 -7.84 9.63 13.92
CA ASP A 309 -6.84 10.42 13.17
C ASP A 309 -7.50 11.68 12.61
N ASP A 310 -7.19 12.82 13.21
CA ASP A 310 -7.71 14.13 12.81
C ASP A 310 -6.88 14.71 11.67
N TRP A 311 -7.45 14.74 10.46
CA TRP A 311 -6.79 15.23 9.25
C TRP A 311 -6.87 16.76 9.06
N GLY A 312 -7.55 17.43 9.97
CA GLY A 312 -7.61 18.89 9.95
C GLY A 312 -9.02 19.47 9.77
N PRO A 313 -9.14 20.78 9.69
CA PRO A 313 -10.41 21.48 9.51
C PRO A 313 -11.04 21.12 8.16
N TYR A 314 -12.34 20.83 8.18
CA TYR A 314 -13.14 20.61 6.97
C TYR A 314 -13.86 21.89 6.52
N ASP A 315 -14.17 22.76 7.47
CA ASP A 315 -14.78 24.08 7.24
C ASP A 315 -13.86 25.22 7.67
N GLU A 316 -14.19 26.44 7.26
CA GLU A 316 -13.36 27.64 7.49
C GLU A 316 -13.19 27.99 8.97
N ASN A 317 -14.20 27.67 9.81
CA ASN A 317 -14.18 27.94 11.26
C ASN A 317 -13.50 26.82 12.06
N GLY A 318 -13.21 25.67 11.43
CA GLY A 318 -12.59 24.52 12.09
C GLY A 318 -13.51 23.77 13.08
N GLU A 319 -14.81 24.06 13.05
CA GLU A 319 -15.80 23.38 13.90
C GLU A 319 -16.10 21.96 13.43
N ARG A 320 -15.92 21.69 12.14
CA ARG A 320 -16.05 20.37 11.51
C ARG A 320 -14.67 19.89 11.09
N ARG A 321 -14.35 18.65 11.39
CA ARG A 321 -13.04 18.04 11.15
C ARG A 321 -13.18 16.89 10.17
N LEU A 322 -12.26 16.81 9.22
CA LEU A 322 -12.06 15.59 8.44
C LEU A 322 -11.30 14.60 9.32
N VAL A 323 -11.90 13.45 9.56
CA VAL A 323 -11.35 12.42 10.44
C VAL A 323 -11.18 11.14 9.66
N ARG A 324 -10.03 10.49 9.83
CA ARG A 324 -9.85 9.12 9.35
C ARG A 324 -10.07 8.14 10.49
N ILE A 325 -10.95 7.17 10.25
CA ILE A 325 -11.16 5.99 11.10
C ILE A 325 -10.58 4.80 10.37
N THR A 326 -9.63 4.12 11.00
CA THR A 326 -8.91 2.99 10.38
C THR A 326 -9.10 1.74 11.23
N THR A 327 -9.64 0.68 10.65
CA THR A 327 -9.65 -0.66 11.24
C THR A 327 -8.42 -1.45 10.81
N SER A 328 -8.02 -2.43 11.61
CA SER A 328 -6.92 -3.34 11.31
C SER A 328 -7.37 -4.80 11.41
N TRP A 329 -6.49 -5.70 11.04
CA TRP A 329 -6.67 -7.14 11.20
C TRP A 329 -6.96 -7.57 12.65
N ALA A 330 -6.58 -6.75 13.63
CA ALA A 330 -6.73 -7.00 15.07
C ALA A 330 -7.88 -6.19 15.70
N THR A 331 -8.57 -5.33 14.95
CA THR A 331 -9.71 -4.57 15.49
C THR A 331 -10.81 -5.52 15.94
N THR A 332 -11.33 -5.32 17.15
CA THR A 332 -12.39 -6.16 17.73
C THR A 332 -13.77 -5.56 17.51
N GLU A 333 -14.80 -6.40 17.51
CA GLU A 333 -16.21 -5.96 17.48
C GLU A 333 -16.53 -5.04 18.68
N GLU A 334 -16.02 -5.37 19.88
CA GLU A 334 -16.19 -4.54 21.09
C GLU A 334 -15.63 -3.12 20.92
N ALA A 335 -14.47 -2.99 20.25
CA ALA A 335 -13.89 -1.69 19.95
C ALA A 335 -14.81 -0.88 19.02
N VAL A 336 -15.37 -1.53 18.00
CA VAL A 336 -16.32 -0.92 17.06
C VAL A 336 -17.63 -0.54 17.76
N ASP A 337 -18.17 -1.40 18.62
CA ASP A 337 -19.37 -1.09 19.41
C ASP A 337 -19.16 0.16 20.27
N THR A 338 -18.03 0.21 20.99
CA THR A 338 -17.65 1.37 21.80
C THR A 338 -17.53 2.65 20.94
N LEU A 339 -16.90 2.58 19.79
CA LEU A 339 -16.79 3.73 18.88
C LEU A 339 -18.17 4.22 18.44
N LEU A 340 -19.04 3.30 18.04
CA LEU A 340 -20.38 3.63 17.54
C LEU A 340 -21.32 4.15 18.64
N GLU A 341 -21.18 3.70 19.88
CA GLU A 341 -21.90 4.27 21.01
C GLU A 341 -21.46 5.70 21.34
N LEU A 342 -20.17 5.99 21.14
CA LEU A 342 -19.61 7.31 21.42
C LEU A 342 -19.88 8.32 20.32
N LEU A 343 -20.04 7.92 19.07
CA LEU A 343 -20.39 8.76 17.92
C LEU A 343 -21.89 8.73 17.64
#